data_c0a66aaecc404371c3b05f1e595b83d0
#
_entry.id   c0a66aaecc404371c3b05f1e595b83d0
#
_cell.length_a   1.000
_cell.length_b   1.000
_cell.length_c   1.000
_cell.angle_alpha   90.00
_cell.angle_beta   90.00
_cell.angle_gamma   90.00
#
_symmetry.space_group_name_H-M   'P 1'
#
loop_
_entity.id
_entity.type
_entity.pdbx_description
1 polymer ?
#
loop_
_entity_poly.entity_id
_entity_poly.type
_entity_poly.pdbx_seq_one_letter_code
_entity_poly.pdbx_strand_id
1 'polypeptide(L)'
;YFVPTRGTTAQRPSDHVEVGSLRYNYDIKNLEYYRGDTIGWSQFELIDTDLGGGTGSNTGTGTRGLIMGGIGGGDPTAEEIQFITISTLGDAQDFGELLQGSQAAFSGLGNRTDAFYAGGSQVPAGLNVIQKITVASTGNAVDYGDTTVGNRAGGAGLSNQIRAILAGGNVGSPASNVIEYFSMIQSGNSIDFGDLSGAGEGLEGSVNSSTRGLIYGVGSYGANTIEYITISTLGNSIDFGDLIQGVGDAAGGCNSTRGIIGGGLGPSPVNQTNIIQFVTIATLGNSQDFGDLTQNRNGFGAMSSSTRTVFAGGSIFPSHFNVMDKVEILTTGNAVDFGDLSNTGVTDGAIFHSNAVSNGHGGL
;
A
#
# COMPACT_ATOMS: atom_id res chain seq x y z
N TYR A 1 19.24 22.42 20.56
CA TYR A 1 19.67 21.85 19.27
C TYR A 1 21.14 21.42 19.39
N PHE A 2 21.45 20.18 19.02
CA PHE A 2 22.82 19.74 18.81
C PHE A 2 23.16 19.98 17.32
N VAL A 3 24.17 20.80 17.05
CA VAL A 3 24.66 21.05 15.70
C VAL A 3 26.09 20.49 15.64
N PRO A 4 26.33 19.39 14.91
CA PRO A 4 27.67 18.83 14.78
C PRO A 4 28.57 19.80 14.02
N THR A 5 29.85 19.70 14.25
CA THR A 5 30.85 20.40 13.42
C THR A 5 30.69 20.01 11.96
N ARG A 6 31.05 20.87 11.03
CA ARG A 6 30.87 20.66 9.60
C ARG A 6 32.06 21.11 8.79
N GLY A 7 32.26 20.49 7.65
CA GLY A 7 33.35 20.83 6.73
C GLY A 7 33.47 19.82 5.61
N THR A 8 34.42 20.05 4.73
CA THR A 8 34.78 19.15 3.62
C THR A 8 35.60 17.96 4.11
N THR A 9 35.77 16.96 3.25
CA THR A 9 36.68 15.82 3.53
C THR A 9 38.08 16.27 3.84
N ALA A 10 38.59 17.29 3.14
CA ALA A 10 39.90 17.86 3.36
C ALA A 10 40.06 18.61 4.70
N GLN A 11 38.97 19.01 5.32
CA GLN A 11 38.88 19.69 6.61
C GLN A 11 38.65 18.73 7.78
N ARG A 12 38.83 17.42 7.59
CA ARG A 12 38.76 16.44 8.68
C ARG A 12 39.91 16.74 9.68
N PRO A 13 39.59 16.90 10.97
CA PRO A 13 40.64 16.98 11.98
C PRO A 13 41.50 15.72 11.95
N SER A 14 42.81 15.88 12.01
CA SER A 14 43.78 14.78 12.02
C SER A 14 44.50 14.61 13.38
N ASP A 15 44.36 15.58 14.27
CA ASP A 15 45.03 15.57 15.57
C ASP A 15 44.01 15.72 16.71
N HIS A 16 44.21 14.97 17.78
CA HIS A 16 43.45 15.05 19.04
C HIS A 16 41.91 14.86 18.87
N VAL A 17 41.52 13.96 17.97
CA VAL A 17 40.10 13.64 17.77
C VAL A 17 39.70 12.50 18.69
N GLU A 18 38.72 12.76 19.55
CA GLU A 18 38.15 11.74 20.43
C GLU A 18 37.31 10.72 19.62
N VAL A 19 37.46 9.44 19.95
CA VAL A 19 36.64 8.37 19.35
C VAL A 19 35.18 8.64 19.65
N GLY A 20 34.36 8.56 18.61
CA GLY A 20 32.93 8.90 18.69
C GLY A 20 32.60 10.35 18.32
N SER A 21 33.63 11.19 18.05
CA SER A 21 33.40 12.56 17.55
C SER A 21 32.56 12.55 16.27
N LEU A 22 31.57 13.44 16.19
CA LEU A 22 30.63 13.55 15.08
C LEU A 22 30.86 14.84 14.31
N ARG A 23 30.74 14.76 12.99
CA ARG A 23 30.70 15.93 12.11
C ARG A 23 29.86 15.69 10.87
N TYR A 24 29.40 16.77 10.23
CA TYR A 24 28.75 16.72 8.93
C TYR A 24 29.75 17.01 7.81
N ASN A 25 29.88 16.13 6.84
CA ASN A 25 30.76 16.28 5.70
C ASN A 25 30.00 16.77 4.48
N TYR A 26 30.40 17.95 3.97
CA TYR A 26 29.74 18.57 2.81
C TYR A 26 29.98 17.85 1.48
N ASP A 27 31.14 17.17 1.34
CA ASP A 27 31.46 16.49 0.07
C ASP A 27 30.63 15.24 -0.13
N ILE A 28 30.42 14.49 0.95
CA ILE A 28 29.60 13.26 0.93
C ILE A 28 28.15 13.49 1.39
N LYS A 29 27.84 14.74 1.81
CA LYS A 29 26.51 15.14 2.30
C LYS A 29 25.94 14.23 3.40
N ASN A 30 26.81 13.76 4.29
CA ASN A 30 26.43 12.81 5.33
C ASN A 30 27.11 13.14 6.66
N LEU A 31 26.55 12.61 7.76
CA LEU A 31 27.21 12.57 9.04
C LEU A 31 28.33 11.52 9.01
N GLU A 32 29.44 11.86 9.60
CA GLU A 32 30.54 10.93 9.81
C GLU A 32 31.00 10.97 11.27
N TYR A 33 31.56 9.86 11.74
CA TYR A 33 32.06 9.70 13.08
C TYR A 33 33.48 9.14 13.07
N TYR A 34 34.23 9.55 14.06
CA TYR A 34 35.63 9.12 14.19
C TYR A 34 35.71 7.81 14.96
N ARG A 35 36.39 6.81 14.39
CA ARG A 35 36.55 5.46 14.96
C ARG A 35 37.95 5.22 15.55
N GLY A 36 38.75 6.23 15.68
CA GLY A 36 40.13 6.14 16.12
C GLY A 36 41.15 6.10 14.99
N ASP A 37 42.41 6.26 15.33
CA ASP A 37 43.50 6.46 14.36
C ASP A 37 43.72 5.28 13.41
N THR A 38 43.34 4.08 13.82
CA THR A 38 43.47 2.87 12.99
C THR A 38 42.47 2.81 11.85
N ILE A 39 41.24 3.33 12.06
CA ILE A 39 40.13 3.23 11.10
C ILE A 39 39.83 4.60 10.49
N GLY A 40 40.00 5.68 11.27
CA GLY A 40 39.69 7.03 10.84
C GLY A 40 38.21 7.37 10.87
N TRP A 41 37.81 8.24 9.95
CA TRP A 41 36.41 8.70 9.79
C TRP A 41 35.60 7.70 8.98
N SER A 42 34.47 7.30 9.54
CA SER A 42 33.46 6.45 8.86
C SER A 42 32.15 7.21 8.76
N GLN A 43 31.47 7.07 7.65
CA GLN A 43 30.13 7.62 7.50
C GLN A 43 29.10 6.74 8.21
N PHE A 44 28.00 7.34 8.65
CA PHE A 44 26.84 6.57 9.01
C PHE A 44 26.25 5.97 7.74
N GLU A 45 26.18 4.66 7.66
CA GLU A 45 25.30 4.03 6.69
C GLU A 45 23.86 4.25 7.17
N LEU A 46 23.20 5.21 6.56
CA LEU A 46 21.77 5.29 6.65
C LEU A 46 21.21 4.08 5.87
N ILE A 47 20.94 3.01 6.58
CA ILE A 47 20.14 1.91 6.04
C ILE A 47 18.71 2.39 6.03
N ASP A 48 18.43 3.53 5.63
CA ASP A 48 17.13 3.91 5.26
C ASP A 48 16.88 5.39 5.13
N THR A 49 16.06 5.53 4.24
CA THR A 49 14.85 6.32 4.20
C THR A 49 15.16 7.78 4.34
N ASP A 50 15.21 8.30 3.20
CA ASP A 50 14.82 9.67 2.98
C ASP A 50 13.65 10.02 3.91
N LEU A 51 13.93 10.88 4.86
CA LEU A 51 12.91 11.42 5.75
C LEU A 51 11.97 12.38 5.01
N GLY A 52 12.11 12.49 3.69
CA GLY A 52 11.41 13.47 2.90
C GLY A 52 11.87 14.89 3.22
N GLY A 53 11.55 15.85 2.43
CA GLY A 53 11.87 17.25 2.73
C GLY A 53 12.32 18.07 1.55
N GLY A 54 12.11 17.59 0.35
CA GLY A 54 12.16 18.44 -0.84
C GLY A 54 10.98 19.41 -0.83
N THR A 55 11.25 20.70 -0.94
CA THR A 55 10.22 21.69 -1.24
C THR A 55 9.91 21.62 -2.73
N GLY A 56 8.73 21.17 -3.08
CA GLY A 56 8.32 21.06 -4.49
C GLY A 56 7.65 19.71 -4.76
N SER A 57 7.76 19.23 -5.98
CA SER A 57 7.17 17.97 -6.41
C SER A 57 7.55 16.77 -5.52
N ASN A 58 6.68 15.80 -5.42
CA ASN A 58 6.83 14.57 -4.64
C ASN A 58 7.90 13.60 -5.22
N THR A 59 9.11 14.11 -5.45
CA THR A 59 10.23 13.42 -6.11
C THR A 59 11.29 12.91 -5.13
N GLY A 60 11.02 12.91 -3.81
CA GLY A 60 11.96 12.45 -2.79
C GLY A 60 12.31 10.96 -2.95
N THR A 61 13.50 10.58 -2.44
CA THR A 61 13.89 9.19 -2.29
C THR A 61 13.36 8.69 -0.95
N GLY A 62 12.26 8.04 -0.88
CA GLY A 62 11.65 7.53 0.36
C GLY A 62 10.75 6.35 0.04
N THR A 63 9.96 5.96 1.02
CA THR A 63 8.91 4.98 0.77
C THR A 63 7.98 5.48 -0.31
N ARG A 64 7.99 4.78 -1.45
CA ARG A 64 7.10 5.07 -2.56
C ARG A 64 5.79 4.33 -2.41
N GLY A 65 4.70 5.05 -2.65
CA GLY A 65 3.39 4.48 -2.90
C GLY A 65 3.10 4.54 -4.40
N LEU A 66 2.58 3.45 -4.95
CA LEU A 66 2.10 3.37 -6.33
C LEU A 66 0.57 3.26 -6.31
N ILE A 67 -0.06 3.99 -7.20
CA ILE A 67 -1.50 3.92 -7.49
C ILE A 67 -1.62 3.44 -8.94
N MET A 68 -2.42 2.41 -9.19
CA MET A 68 -2.41 1.68 -10.45
C MET A 68 -3.81 1.35 -10.94
N GLY A 69 -4.06 1.51 -12.22
CA GLY A 69 -5.29 1.08 -12.87
C GLY A 69 -6.54 1.77 -12.32
N GLY A 70 -7.68 1.12 -12.44
CA GLY A 70 -8.98 1.60 -11.98
C GLY A 70 -9.86 2.16 -13.10
N ILE A 71 -10.90 2.89 -12.71
CA ILE A 71 -11.83 3.60 -13.61
C ILE A 71 -11.56 5.09 -13.47
N GLY A 72 -11.25 5.76 -14.57
CA GLY A 72 -11.03 7.20 -14.54
C GLY A 72 -11.40 7.86 -15.86
N GLY A 73 -11.96 9.08 -15.81
CA GLY A 73 -12.16 9.93 -16.98
C GLY A 73 -12.95 9.34 -18.16
N GLY A 74 -13.76 8.31 -17.93
CA GLY A 74 -14.48 7.60 -18.96
C GLY A 74 -13.76 6.36 -19.52
N ASP A 75 -12.53 6.08 -19.06
CA ASP A 75 -11.82 4.84 -19.33
C ASP A 75 -12.11 3.83 -18.21
N PRO A 76 -12.79 2.70 -18.53
CA PRO A 76 -13.10 1.68 -17.53
C PRO A 76 -11.90 0.78 -17.18
N THR A 77 -10.76 0.96 -17.83
CA THR A 77 -9.59 0.07 -17.71
C THR A 77 -8.29 0.85 -17.82
N ALA A 78 -8.13 1.88 -16.99
CA ALA A 78 -6.93 2.72 -17.03
C ALA A 78 -5.65 1.88 -16.85
N GLU A 79 -4.64 2.15 -17.66
CA GLU A 79 -3.33 1.50 -17.59
C GLU A 79 -2.32 2.34 -16.81
N GLU A 80 -2.69 3.53 -16.41
CA GLU A 80 -1.82 4.49 -15.75
C GLU A 80 -1.31 3.98 -14.39
N ILE A 81 -0.03 4.20 -14.14
CA ILE A 81 0.63 4.04 -12.86
C ILE A 81 1.09 5.42 -12.39
N GLN A 82 0.66 5.83 -11.21
CA GLN A 82 1.12 7.04 -10.56
C GLN A 82 1.90 6.71 -9.30
N PHE A 83 2.76 7.60 -8.83
CA PHE A 83 3.49 7.41 -7.59
C PHE A 83 3.51 8.65 -6.71
N ILE A 84 3.67 8.40 -5.42
CA ILE A 84 3.95 9.40 -4.39
C ILE A 84 5.15 8.98 -3.56
N THR A 85 5.79 9.94 -2.91
CA THR A 85 6.68 9.68 -1.77
C THR A 85 5.90 9.92 -0.49
N ILE A 86 5.63 8.86 0.28
CA ILE A 86 4.70 8.89 1.43
C ILE A 86 5.15 9.88 2.54
N SER A 87 6.44 10.10 2.68
CA SER A 87 6.98 11.03 3.69
C SER A 87 6.81 12.51 3.34
N THR A 88 6.61 12.85 2.06
CA THR A 88 6.50 14.21 1.55
C THR A 88 5.08 14.50 1.09
N LEU A 89 4.49 15.62 1.48
CA LEU A 89 3.22 16.07 0.94
C LEU A 89 3.38 16.51 -0.53
N GLY A 90 2.34 16.35 -1.31
CA GLY A 90 2.28 16.81 -2.70
C GLY A 90 1.56 15.83 -3.61
N ASP A 91 1.32 16.29 -4.84
CA ASP A 91 0.56 15.57 -5.83
C ASP A 91 1.30 14.34 -6.36
N ALA A 92 0.53 13.36 -6.80
CA ALA A 92 1.05 12.18 -7.46
C ALA A 92 1.70 12.55 -8.81
N GLN A 93 2.62 11.73 -9.24
CA GLN A 93 3.36 11.91 -10.48
C GLN A 93 3.24 10.67 -11.35
N ASP A 94 3.38 10.87 -12.66
CA ASP A 94 3.44 9.78 -13.62
C ASP A 94 4.62 8.84 -13.31
N PHE A 95 4.33 7.54 -13.34
CA PHE A 95 5.32 6.49 -13.14
C PHE A 95 5.54 5.67 -14.41
N GLY A 96 4.49 5.39 -15.16
CA GLY A 96 4.47 4.54 -16.34
C GLY A 96 3.11 3.85 -16.51
N GLU A 97 3.07 2.73 -17.23
CA GLU A 97 1.83 2.06 -17.62
C GLU A 97 1.83 0.57 -17.27
N LEU A 98 0.66 0.04 -16.97
CA LEU A 98 0.38 -1.38 -16.92
C LEU A 98 0.43 -1.98 -18.34
N LEU A 99 0.68 -3.27 -18.46
CA LEU A 99 0.53 -3.99 -19.73
C LEU A 99 -0.95 -4.12 -20.12
N GLN A 100 -1.81 -4.27 -19.12
CA GLN A 100 -3.25 -4.36 -19.25
C GLN A 100 -3.87 -3.73 -18.00
N GLY A 101 -4.67 -2.71 -18.20
CA GLY A 101 -5.44 -2.08 -17.15
C GLY A 101 -6.70 -2.88 -16.81
N SER A 102 -7.13 -2.78 -15.58
CA SER A 102 -8.40 -3.32 -15.10
C SER A 102 -8.92 -2.52 -13.90
N GLN A 103 -10.16 -2.71 -13.58
CA GLN A 103 -10.75 -2.19 -12.35
C GLN A 103 -10.76 -3.26 -11.25
N ALA A 104 -10.71 -2.81 -10.00
CA ALA A 104 -10.85 -3.67 -8.82
C ALA A 104 -9.90 -4.88 -8.81
N ALA A 105 -8.64 -4.72 -9.24
CA ALA A 105 -7.62 -5.75 -9.08
C ALA A 105 -7.21 -5.90 -7.59
N PHE A 106 -6.35 -6.86 -7.27
CA PHE A 106 -5.91 -7.11 -5.89
C PHE A 106 -4.92 -6.04 -5.42
N SER A 107 -5.25 -5.33 -4.36
CA SER A 107 -4.46 -4.25 -3.76
C SER A 107 -3.43 -4.78 -2.76
N GLY A 108 -2.36 -4.02 -2.50
CA GLY A 108 -1.41 -4.34 -1.42
C GLY A 108 -0.34 -5.38 -1.76
N LEU A 109 -0.12 -5.68 -3.03
CA LEU A 109 0.84 -6.69 -3.48
C LEU A 109 2.21 -6.06 -3.78
N GLY A 110 3.19 -6.24 -2.91
CA GLY A 110 4.54 -5.73 -3.14
C GLY A 110 5.54 -6.10 -2.08
N ASN A 111 6.81 -5.93 -2.42
CA ASN A 111 7.93 -6.02 -1.53
C ASN A 111 8.76 -4.73 -1.57
N ARG A 112 9.97 -4.71 -1.03
CA ARG A 112 10.80 -3.49 -0.98
C ARG A 112 11.26 -3.00 -2.35
N THR A 113 11.30 -3.86 -3.35
CA THR A 113 11.83 -3.56 -4.70
C THR A 113 10.77 -3.53 -5.78
N ASP A 114 9.76 -4.38 -5.64
CA ASP A 114 8.78 -4.64 -6.69
C ASP A 114 7.35 -4.49 -6.16
N ALA A 115 6.49 -3.92 -6.98
CA ALA A 115 5.03 -3.92 -6.83
C ALA A 115 4.41 -4.87 -7.85
N PHE A 116 3.23 -5.38 -7.54
CA PHE A 116 2.51 -6.29 -8.41
C PHE A 116 1.07 -5.85 -8.59
N TYR A 117 0.58 -6.03 -9.80
CA TYR A 117 -0.81 -5.81 -10.18
C TYR A 117 -1.38 -7.13 -10.68
N ALA A 118 -2.44 -7.63 -10.08
CA ALA A 118 -2.95 -8.97 -10.39
C ALA A 118 -4.46 -9.00 -10.51
N GLY A 119 -4.96 -9.71 -11.52
CA GLY A 119 -6.39 -9.91 -11.73
C GLY A 119 -7.14 -8.65 -12.11
N GLY A 120 -8.37 -8.54 -11.64
CA GLY A 120 -9.27 -7.42 -11.92
C GLY A 120 -10.29 -7.72 -13.00
N SER A 121 -11.24 -6.81 -13.15
CA SER A 121 -12.31 -6.89 -14.15
C SER A 121 -11.99 -6.04 -15.37
N GLN A 122 -12.09 -6.64 -16.53
CA GLN A 122 -12.05 -5.97 -17.84
C GLN A 122 -13.20 -6.49 -18.69
N VAL A 123 -14.01 -5.59 -19.24
CA VAL A 123 -15.15 -5.99 -20.09
C VAL A 123 -14.66 -6.35 -21.48
N PRO A 124 -15.02 -7.52 -22.06
CA PRO A 124 -16.05 -8.46 -21.62
C PRO A 124 -15.54 -9.61 -20.72
N ALA A 125 -14.26 -9.68 -20.41
CA ALA A 125 -13.67 -10.75 -19.60
C ALA A 125 -12.75 -10.14 -18.53
N GLY A 126 -12.63 -10.76 -17.37
CA GLY A 126 -11.64 -10.37 -16.38
C GLY A 126 -10.21 -10.81 -16.73
N LEU A 127 -9.23 -10.30 -16.03
CA LEU A 127 -7.83 -10.63 -16.22
C LEU A 127 -7.36 -11.71 -15.25
N ASN A 128 -6.43 -12.54 -15.72
CA ASN A 128 -5.67 -13.45 -14.87
C ASN A 128 -4.18 -13.09 -14.78
N VAL A 129 -3.76 -12.05 -15.49
CA VAL A 129 -2.35 -11.65 -15.57
C VAL A 129 -1.85 -11.10 -14.24
N ILE A 130 -0.65 -11.51 -13.84
CA ILE A 130 0.15 -10.90 -12.80
C ILE A 130 1.22 -10.04 -13.46
N GLN A 131 1.20 -8.75 -13.20
CA GLN A 131 2.14 -7.79 -13.77
C GLN A 131 3.08 -7.29 -12.66
N LYS A 132 4.35 -7.09 -12.99
CA LYS A 132 5.39 -6.64 -12.06
C LYS A 132 5.90 -5.26 -12.42
N ILE A 133 6.09 -4.42 -11.42
CA ILE A 133 6.60 -3.05 -11.52
C ILE A 133 7.82 -2.92 -10.58
N THR A 134 8.93 -2.39 -11.08
CA THR A 134 10.11 -2.10 -10.24
C THR A 134 9.94 -0.73 -9.59
N VAL A 135 9.74 -0.67 -8.27
CA VAL A 135 9.36 0.55 -7.55
C VAL A 135 10.43 1.66 -7.58
N ALA A 136 11.70 1.29 -7.65
CA ALA A 136 12.82 2.24 -7.55
C ALA A 136 12.97 3.16 -8.78
N SER A 137 12.52 2.73 -9.94
CA SER A 137 12.63 3.48 -11.21
C SER A 137 11.29 3.55 -11.92
N THR A 138 10.96 4.73 -12.44
CA THR A 138 9.78 4.90 -13.31
C THR A 138 9.91 4.00 -14.55
N GLY A 139 8.79 3.50 -15.04
CA GLY A 139 8.71 2.62 -16.21
C GLY A 139 7.50 1.72 -16.17
N ASN A 140 7.26 1.03 -17.27
CA ASN A 140 6.08 0.21 -17.46
C ASN A 140 6.18 -1.14 -16.74
N ALA A 141 5.02 -1.72 -16.47
CA ALA A 141 4.90 -3.06 -15.94
C ALA A 141 5.43 -4.12 -16.94
N VAL A 142 5.81 -5.26 -16.42
CA VAL A 142 6.20 -6.43 -17.21
C VAL A 142 5.40 -7.65 -16.78
N ASP A 143 5.21 -8.59 -17.70
CA ASP A 143 4.55 -9.86 -17.41
C ASP A 143 5.35 -10.67 -16.38
N TYR A 144 4.62 -11.25 -15.41
CA TYR A 144 5.23 -12.03 -14.34
C TYR A 144 4.67 -13.46 -14.24
N GLY A 145 3.42 -13.66 -14.61
CA GLY A 145 2.69 -14.92 -14.58
C GLY A 145 1.17 -14.71 -14.54
N ASP A 146 0.45 -15.78 -14.19
CA ASP A 146 -1.02 -15.76 -14.15
C ASP A 146 -1.59 -16.23 -12.81
N THR A 147 -2.77 -15.73 -12.46
CA THR A 147 -3.59 -16.30 -11.40
C THR A 147 -4.24 -17.59 -11.89
N THR A 148 -4.32 -18.64 -11.07
CA THR A 148 -4.95 -19.90 -11.45
C THR A 148 -6.47 -19.83 -11.44
N VAL A 149 -7.03 -19.04 -10.55
CA VAL A 149 -8.45 -18.67 -10.61
C VAL A 149 -8.53 -17.35 -11.37
N GLY A 150 -8.88 -17.43 -12.64
CA GLY A 150 -8.99 -16.26 -13.51
C GLY A 150 -10.16 -15.35 -13.20
N ASN A 151 -10.08 -14.13 -13.71
CA ASN A 151 -11.18 -13.16 -13.76
C ASN A 151 -11.71 -12.71 -12.40
N ARG A 152 -10.87 -12.63 -11.35
CA ARG A 152 -11.31 -12.17 -10.04
C ARG A 152 -11.11 -10.67 -9.88
N ALA A 153 -12.19 -9.99 -9.48
CA ALA A 153 -12.21 -8.57 -9.15
C ALA A 153 -12.66 -8.34 -7.70
N GLY A 154 -12.26 -7.24 -7.08
CA GLY A 154 -12.68 -6.89 -5.72
C GLY A 154 -12.23 -7.88 -4.65
N GLY A 155 -11.09 -8.49 -4.83
CA GLY A 155 -10.46 -9.36 -3.83
C GLY A 155 -9.43 -8.63 -2.98
N ALA A 156 -9.09 -9.21 -1.83
CA ALA A 156 -8.06 -8.71 -0.95
C ALA A 156 -6.68 -9.22 -1.37
N GLY A 157 -5.69 -8.31 -1.46
CA GLY A 157 -4.30 -8.64 -1.70
C GLY A 157 -3.44 -8.25 -0.51
N LEU A 158 -2.51 -9.09 -0.10
CA LEU A 158 -1.54 -8.80 0.96
C LEU A 158 -0.21 -9.49 0.69
N SER A 159 0.86 -9.00 1.28
CA SER A 159 2.19 -9.54 0.96
C SER A 159 3.20 -9.35 2.09
N ASN A 160 4.22 -10.19 2.07
CA ASN A 160 5.45 -9.97 2.81
C ASN A 160 6.63 -9.84 1.81
N GLN A 161 7.88 -10.00 2.25
CA GLN A 161 9.06 -9.84 1.38
C GLN A 161 9.14 -10.84 0.21
N ILE A 162 8.50 -12.02 0.31
CA ILE A 162 8.70 -13.11 -0.64
C ILE A 162 7.40 -13.67 -1.23
N ARG A 163 6.27 -13.44 -0.57
CA ARG A 163 4.99 -14.05 -0.94
C ARG A 163 3.89 -13.01 -1.03
N ALA A 164 3.18 -13.01 -2.14
CA ALA A 164 1.95 -12.28 -2.35
C ALA A 164 0.76 -13.23 -2.24
N ILE A 165 -0.31 -12.80 -1.58
CA ILE A 165 -1.55 -13.54 -1.32
C ILE A 165 -2.70 -12.82 -2.01
N LEU A 166 -3.57 -13.59 -2.64
CA LEU A 166 -4.78 -13.16 -3.33
C LEU A 166 -5.97 -13.88 -2.70
N ALA A 167 -6.86 -13.17 -2.04
CA ALA A 167 -7.97 -13.79 -1.30
C ALA A 167 -9.33 -13.32 -1.80
N GLY A 168 -10.25 -14.25 -2.05
CA GLY A 168 -11.61 -13.95 -2.46
C GLY A 168 -11.70 -13.33 -3.85
N GLY A 169 -12.63 -12.39 -3.99
CA GLY A 169 -12.93 -11.68 -5.23
C GLY A 169 -14.06 -12.31 -6.04
N ASN A 170 -14.64 -11.53 -6.93
CA ASN A 170 -15.78 -11.93 -7.74
C ASN A 170 -15.30 -12.46 -9.10
N VAL A 171 -15.69 -13.67 -9.44
CA VAL A 171 -15.45 -14.32 -10.76
C VAL A 171 -16.70 -14.33 -11.65
N GLY A 172 -17.61 -13.41 -11.44
CA GLY A 172 -19.00 -13.47 -11.86
C GLY A 172 -19.85 -13.86 -10.63
N SER A 173 -20.95 -14.49 -10.75
CA SER A 173 -21.73 -15.00 -9.60
C SER A 173 -21.61 -16.52 -9.52
N PRO A 174 -21.23 -17.13 -8.39
CA PRO A 174 -20.95 -16.52 -7.07
C PRO A 174 -19.54 -15.98 -6.91
N ALA A 175 -19.32 -15.15 -5.87
CA ALA A 175 -17.99 -14.73 -5.44
C ALA A 175 -17.14 -15.92 -4.95
N SER A 176 -15.81 -15.78 -5.03
CA SER A 176 -14.87 -16.83 -4.65
C SER A 176 -14.50 -16.76 -3.16
N ASN A 177 -14.23 -17.90 -2.55
CA ASN A 177 -13.59 -18.00 -1.24
C ASN A 177 -12.10 -18.42 -1.34
N VAL A 178 -11.61 -18.69 -2.53
CA VAL A 178 -10.26 -19.22 -2.74
C VAL A 178 -9.19 -18.20 -2.35
N ILE A 179 -8.18 -18.68 -1.63
CA ILE A 179 -6.94 -17.96 -1.36
C ILE A 179 -5.84 -18.59 -2.20
N GLU A 180 -5.16 -17.77 -2.98
CA GLU A 180 -3.98 -18.17 -3.76
C GLU A 180 -2.78 -17.35 -3.34
N TYR A 181 -1.57 -17.82 -3.67
CA TYR A 181 -0.34 -17.06 -3.51
C TYR A 181 0.61 -17.27 -4.68
N PHE A 182 1.50 -16.30 -4.87
CA PHE A 182 2.65 -16.45 -5.76
C PHE A 182 3.94 -15.97 -5.10
N SER A 183 5.06 -16.45 -5.62
CA SER A 183 6.39 -15.99 -5.19
C SER A 183 6.70 -14.64 -5.83
N MET A 184 7.11 -13.64 -5.05
CA MET A 184 7.54 -12.33 -5.59
C MET A 184 9.03 -12.28 -5.95
N ILE A 185 9.77 -13.35 -5.69
CA ILE A 185 11.20 -13.44 -6.00
C ILE A 185 11.51 -14.37 -7.19
N GLN A 186 10.50 -15.07 -7.68
CA GLN A 186 10.59 -15.95 -8.83
C GLN A 186 9.29 -15.87 -9.64
N SER A 187 9.39 -15.56 -10.93
CA SER A 187 8.23 -15.49 -11.83
C SER A 187 7.52 -16.83 -11.96
N GLY A 188 6.22 -16.79 -12.11
CA GLY A 188 5.37 -17.96 -12.28
C GLY A 188 3.93 -17.69 -11.82
N ASN A 189 3.08 -18.66 -12.05
CA ASN A 189 1.66 -18.56 -11.74
C ASN A 189 1.40 -18.69 -10.24
N SER A 190 0.26 -18.23 -9.82
CA SER A 190 -0.23 -18.45 -8.44
C SER A 190 -0.55 -19.93 -8.22
N ILE A 191 -0.52 -20.34 -6.98
CA ILE A 191 -0.90 -21.68 -6.52
C ILE A 191 -1.81 -21.58 -5.31
N ASP A 192 -2.58 -22.63 -5.06
CA ASP A 192 -3.52 -22.72 -3.97
C ASP A 192 -2.85 -22.51 -2.61
N PHE A 193 -3.50 -21.70 -1.75
CA PHE A 193 -3.09 -21.44 -0.38
C PHE A 193 -4.07 -22.07 0.63
N GLY A 194 -5.37 -22.00 0.35
CA GLY A 194 -6.49 -22.40 1.17
C GLY A 194 -7.74 -21.58 0.89
N ASP A 195 -8.68 -21.52 1.83
CA ASP A 195 -9.96 -20.84 1.64
C ASP A 195 -10.30 -19.85 2.76
N LEU A 196 -11.05 -18.80 2.41
CA LEU A 196 -11.82 -18.00 3.36
C LEU A 196 -12.98 -18.81 3.92
N SER A 197 -13.50 -18.46 5.09
CA SER A 197 -14.67 -19.13 5.68
C SER A 197 -15.96 -18.94 4.87
N GLY A 198 -16.02 -17.89 4.07
CA GLY A 198 -17.12 -17.54 3.16
C GLY A 198 -16.63 -16.88 1.88
N ALA A 199 -17.52 -16.73 0.90
CA ALA A 199 -17.19 -16.02 -0.31
C ALA A 199 -16.89 -14.55 -0.01
N GLY A 200 -15.86 -13.99 -0.67
CA GLY A 200 -15.44 -12.61 -0.46
C GLY A 200 -15.75 -11.75 -1.68
N GLU A 201 -16.71 -10.82 -1.56
CA GLU A 201 -17.03 -9.83 -2.57
C GLU A 201 -16.80 -8.42 -2.03
N GLY A 202 -16.18 -7.55 -2.82
CA GLY A 202 -15.87 -6.18 -2.39
C GLY A 202 -14.86 -6.11 -1.25
N LEU A 203 -13.91 -7.04 -1.21
CA LEU A 203 -12.89 -7.07 -0.16
C LEU A 203 -11.82 -6.00 -0.34
N GLU A 204 -11.60 -5.49 -1.51
CA GLU A 204 -10.62 -4.51 -2.04
C GLU A 204 -9.46 -4.04 -1.13
N GLY A 205 -9.45 -4.43 0.14
CA GLY A 205 -8.41 -4.06 1.09
C GLY A 205 -8.08 -5.15 2.09
N SER A 206 -6.89 -5.04 2.62
CA SER A 206 -6.35 -5.90 3.66
C SER A 206 -5.33 -5.13 4.48
N VAL A 207 -4.95 -5.66 5.62
CA VAL A 207 -3.85 -5.13 6.43
C VAL A 207 -2.99 -6.28 6.93
N ASN A 208 -1.68 -6.10 7.03
CA ASN A 208 -0.81 -7.20 7.41
C ASN A 208 0.49 -6.77 8.09
N SER A 209 1.06 -7.69 8.83
CA SER A 209 2.47 -7.72 9.24
C SER A 209 3.24 -8.68 8.34
N SER A 210 4.54 -8.83 8.56
CA SER A 210 5.37 -9.80 7.82
C SER A 210 4.94 -11.26 8.01
N THR A 211 4.13 -11.57 9.03
CA THR A 211 3.73 -12.94 9.40
C THR A 211 2.24 -13.20 9.29
N ARG A 212 1.41 -12.21 9.55
CA ARG A 212 -0.05 -12.33 9.60
C ARG A 212 -0.72 -11.37 8.64
N GLY A 213 -1.64 -11.88 7.83
CA GLY A 213 -2.54 -11.10 6.99
C GLY A 213 -3.95 -11.08 7.56
N LEU A 214 -4.60 -9.93 7.55
CA LEU A 214 -6.01 -9.75 7.94
C LEU A 214 -6.81 -9.36 6.71
N ILE A 215 -7.93 -10.06 6.50
CA ILE A 215 -8.88 -9.86 5.42
C ILE A 215 -10.20 -9.49 6.08
N TYR A 216 -10.82 -8.40 5.69
CA TYR A 216 -12.06 -7.93 6.30
C TYR A 216 -13.21 -7.86 5.29
N GLY A 217 -14.45 -7.91 5.80
CA GLY A 217 -15.65 -7.93 4.97
C GLY A 217 -15.99 -9.31 4.40
N VAL A 218 -15.43 -10.40 4.97
CA VAL A 218 -15.66 -11.76 4.48
C VAL A 218 -17.09 -12.21 4.73
N GLY A 219 -17.70 -12.87 3.73
CA GLY A 219 -19.02 -13.49 3.80
C GLY A 219 -20.07 -12.79 2.94
N SER A 220 -20.25 -11.52 3.05
CA SER A 220 -21.17 -10.73 2.23
C SER A 220 -20.72 -9.29 2.11
N TYR A 221 -21.14 -8.63 1.06
CA TYR A 221 -20.83 -7.22 0.84
C TYR A 221 -21.23 -6.36 2.04
N GLY A 222 -20.28 -5.62 2.60
CA GLY A 222 -20.51 -4.83 3.81
C GLY A 222 -20.53 -5.62 5.12
N ALA A 223 -20.03 -6.85 5.13
CA ALA A 223 -19.89 -7.63 6.37
C ALA A 223 -18.85 -6.98 7.32
N ASN A 224 -18.99 -7.27 8.60
CA ASN A 224 -18.05 -6.79 9.62
C ASN A 224 -16.96 -7.81 10.00
N THR A 225 -16.99 -9.01 9.48
CA THR A 225 -16.07 -10.09 9.79
C THR A 225 -14.63 -9.73 9.42
N ILE A 226 -13.69 -10.00 10.31
CA ILE A 226 -12.25 -9.97 10.04
C ILE A 226 -11.72 -11.39 10.19
N GLU A 227 -11.02 -11.87 9.19
CA GLU A 227 -10.32 -13.15 9.23
C GLU A 227 -8.82 -12.97 9.08
N TYR A 228 -8.03 -13.91 9.59
CA TYR A 228 -6.59 -13.87 9.43
C TYR A 228 -6.02 -15.16 8.85
N ILE A 229 -4.86 -15.01 8.22
CA ILE A 229 -4.01 -16.10 7.78
C ILE A 229 -2.59 -15.89 8.31
N THR A 230 -1.84 -16.99 8.42
CA THR A 230 -0.39 -16.93 8.63
C THR A 230 0.29 -17.03 7.27
N ILE A 231 0.93 -15.94 6.80
CA ILE A 231 1.42 -15.81 5.41
C ILE A 231 2.40 -16.92 5.00
N SER A 232 3.21 -17.44 5.92
CA SER A 232 4.22 -18.47 5.65
C SER A 232 3.66 -19.90 5.61
N THR A 233 2.45 -20.13 6.12
CA THR A 233 1.86 -21.47 6.31
C THR A 233 0.57 -21.60 5.53
N LEU A 234 0.47 -22.59 4.64
CA LEU A 234 -0.76 -22.86 3.89
C LEU A 234 -1.91 -23.26 4.83
N GLY A 235 -3.10 -22.92 4.47
CA GLY A 235 -4.33 -23.29 5.20
C GLY A 235 -5.40 -22.22 5.10
N ASN A 236 -6.58 -22.57 5.58
CA ASN A 236 -7.74 -21.70 5.55
C ASN A 236 -7.59 -20.54 6.55
N SER A 237 -8.32 -19.46 6.29
CA SER A 237 -8.43 -18.33 7.21
C SER A 237 -9.13 -18.73 8.51
N ILE A 238 -8.89 -17.97 9.55
CA ILE A 238 -9.43 -18.15 10.89
C ILE A 238 -10.02 -16.82 11.37
N ASP A 239 -11.10 -16.88 12.13
CA ASP A 239 -11.73 -15.71 12.74
C ASP A 239 -10.72 -14.90 13.56
N PHE A 240 -10.73 -13.60 13.35
CA PHE A 240 -9.90 -12.62 14.07
C PHE A 240 -10.74 -11.75 15.00
N GLY A 241 -11.95 -11.39 14.60
CA GLY A 241 -12.87 -10.47 15.26
C GLY A 241 -13.69 -9.69 14.26
N ASP A 242 -14.25 -8.56 14.68
CA ASP A 242 -15.18 -7.79 13.87
C ASP A 242 -14.74 -6.32 13.69
N LEU A 243 -15.11 -5.73 12.57
CA LEU A 243 -15.14 -4.28 12.37
C LEU A 243 -16.24 -3.66 13.25
N ILE A 244 -16.02 -2.45 13.77
CA ILE A 244 -17.10 -1.68 14.44
C ILE A 244 -18.23 -1.38 13.45
N GLN A 245 -17.87 -1.12 12.20
CA GLN A 245 -18.81 -0.97 11.10
C GLN A 245 -18.33 -1.83 9.93
N GLY A 246 -19.18 -2.72 9.47
CA GLY A 246 -18.92 -3.51 8.28
C GLY A 246 -18.85 -2.62 7.03
N VAL A 247 -17.93 -2.93 6.15
CA VAL A 247 -17.67 -2.16 4.92
C VAL A 247 -17.25 -3.07 3.78
N GLY A 248 -17.72 -2.76 2.57
CA GLY A 248 -17.16 -3.25 1.31
C GLY A 248 -16.37 -2.13 0.62
N ASP A 249 -15.49 -2.46 -0.30
CA ASP A 249 -14.68 -1.52 -1.08
C ASP A 249 -13.94 -0.47 -0.22
N ALA A 250 -13.50 -0.88 0.98
CA ALA A 250 -12.70 -0.07 1.88
C ALA A 250 -11.21 -0.30 1.64
N ALA A 251 -10.40 0.73 1.87
CA ALA A 251 -8.96 0.62 1.70
C ALA A 251 -8.23 0.30 3.01
N GLY A 252 -7.20 -0.53 2.93
CA GLY A 252 -6.37 -0.93 4.06
C GLY A 252 -4.92 -0.50 3.94
N GLY A 253 -4.40 0.15 4.98
CA GLY A 253 -2.99 0.49 5.11
C GLY A 253 -2.43 0.09 6.47
N CYS A 254 -1.14 -0.20 6.57
CA CYS A 254 -0.59 -0.77 7.81
C CYS A 254 0.90 -0.49 8.00
N ASN A 255 1.30 -0.54 9.26
CA ASN A 255 2.67 -0.84 9.63
C ASN A 255 2.75 -2.27 10.24
N SER A 256 3.91 -2.67 10.74
CA SER A 256 4.10 -4.04 11.26
C SER A 256 3.22 -4.40 12.47
N THR A 257 2.55 -3.43 13.10
CA THR A 257 1.78 -3.65 14.35
C THR A 257 0.32 -3.26 14.24
N ARG A 258 0.00 -2.23 13.47
CA ARG A 258 -1.34 -1.66 13.36
C ARG A 258 -1.82 -1.63 11.93
N GLY A 259 -3.04 -2.13 11.71
CA GLY A 259 -3.79 -1.99 10.48
C GLY A 259 -4.81 -0.86 10.58
N ILE A 260 -4.89 -0.03 9.54
CA ILE A 260 -5.83 1.08 9.40
C ILE A 260 -6.76 0.75 8.25
N ILE A 261 -8.06 0.84 8.47
CA ILE A 261 -9.11 0.52 7.48
C ILE A 261 -9.96 1.77 7.34
N GLY A 262 -10.03 2.33 6.14
CA GLY A 262 -10.71 3.61 5.92
C GLY A 262 -11.82 3.56 4.90
N GLY A 263 -12.89 4.31 5.14
CA GLY A 263 -14.01 4.51 4.23
C GLY A 263 -14.75 3.25 3.87
N GLY A 264 -15.20 3.17 2.62
CA GLY A 264 -15.94 2.02 2.08
C GLY A 264 -17.45 2.23 2.03
N LEU A 265 -18.16 1.20 1.62
CA LEU A 265 -19.62 1.15 1.53
C LEU A 265 -20.17 0.28 2.64
N GLY A 266 -20.91 0.88 3.56
CA GLY A 266 -21.56 0.18 4.66
C GLY A 266 -22.80 -0.62 4.21
N PRO A 267 -23.30 -1.52 5.07
CA PRO A 267 -24.55 -2.24 4.78
C PRO A 267 -25.75 -1.28 4.71
N SER A 268 -26.72 -1.59 3.85
CA SER A 268 -27.94 -0.77 3.72
C SER A 268 -28.64 -0.59 5.08
N PRO A 269 -29.08 0.61 5.44
CA PRO A 269 -29.18 1.84 4.64
C PRO A 269 -27.95 2.75 4.69
N VAL A 270 -26.83 2.30 5.24
CA VAL A 270 -25.57 3.05 5.27
C VAL A 270 -24.99 3.08 3.86
N ASN A 271 -24.69 4.29 3.39
CA ASN A 271 -24.01 4.51 2.12
C ASN A 271 -22.49 4.56 2.34
N GLN A 272 -21.77 5.27 1.46
CA GLN A 272 -20.35 5.51 1.64
C GLN A 272 -20.09 6.17 3.00
N THR A 273 -19.03 5.71 3.66
CA THR A 273 -18.59 6.22 4.98
C THR A 273 -17.22 6.89 4.88
N ASN A 274 -16.94 7.75 5.86
CA ASN A 274 -15.60 8.32 6.07
C ASN A 274 -14.89 7.72 7.30
N ILE A 275 -15.51 6.79 8.00
CA ILE A 275 -14.96 6.20 9.22
C ILE A 275 -13.61 5.54 8.92
N ILE A 276 -12.63 5.82 9.78
CA ILE A 276 -11.37 5.10 9.84
C ILE A 276 -11.37 4.23 11.10
N GLN A 277 -11.10 2.95 10.92
CA GLN A 277 -11.01 1.96 11.99
C GLN A 277 -9.60 1.40 12.05
N PHE A 278 -9.16 0.91 13.22
CA PHE A 278 -7.87 0.26 13.32
C PHE A 278 -7.91 -1.05 14.12
N VAL A 279 -6.95 -1.91 13.84
CA VAL A 279 -6.73 -3.17 14.56
C VAL A 279 -5.27 -3.31 14.98
N THR A 280 -5.02 -4.03 16.07
CA THR A 280 -3.66 -4.48 16.43
C THR A 280 -3.43 -5.85 15.79
N ILE A 281 -2.57 -5.94 14.77
CA ILE A 281 -2.45 -7.14 13.90
C ILE A 281 -2.06 -8.40 14.67
N ALA A 282 -1.25 -8.27 15.71
CA ALA A 282 -0.75 -9.42 16.47
C ALA A 282 -1.77 -10.03 17.45
N THR A 283 -2.82 -9.29 17.83
CA THR A 283 -3.75 -9.67 18.89
C THR A 283 -5.16 -9.78 18.33
N LEU A 284 -5.82 -10.92 18.55
CA LEU A 284 -7.22 -11.12 18.18
C LEU A 284 -8.12 -10.10 18.87
N GLY A 285 -9.16 -9.66 18.17
CA GLY A 285 -10.17 -8.74 18.71
C GLY A 285 -10.73 -7.80 17.66
N ASN A 286 -11.75 -7.08 18.04
CA ASN A 286 -12.48 -6.17 17.17
C ASN A 286 -11.68 -4.91 16.86
N SER A 287 -12.00 -4.27 15.75
CA SER A 287 -11.46 -2.96 15.41
C SER A 287 -11.91 -1.91 16.42
N GLN A 288 -11.19 -0.81 16.43
CA GLN A 288 -11.48 0.37 17.24
C GLN A 288 -11.57 1.61 16.35
N ASP A 289 -12.28 2.61 16.82
CA ASP A 289 -12.38 3.90 16.14
C ASP A 289 -11.00 4.59 16.09
N PHE A 290 -10.66 5.08 14.91
CA PHE A 290 -9.41 5.81 14.68
C PHE A 290 -9.68 7.30 14.43
N GLY A 291 -10.74 7.64 13.70
CA GLY A 291 -11.11 8.97 13.22
C GLY A 291 -11.81 8.90 11.87
N ASP A 292 -11.76 9.97 11.09
CA ASP A 292 -12.48 10.09 9.83
C ASP A 292 -11.58 10.52 8.66
N LEU A 293 -11.90 10.07 7.45
CA LEU A 293 -11.40 10.64 6.19
C LEU A 293 -11.95 12.06 6.02
N THR A 294 -11.35 12.85 5.16
CA THR A 294 -11.84 14.21 4.83
C THR A 294 -13.21 14.20 4.16
N GLN A 295 -13.58 13.08 3.52
CA GLN A 295 -14.89 12.87 2.90
C GLN A 295 -15.27 11.40 2.82
N ASN A 296 -16.59 11.13 2.73
CA ASN A 296 -17.12 9.79 2.49
C ASN A 296 -16.68 9.29 1.11
N ARG A 297 -16.22 8.05 1.00
CA ARG A 297 -15.86 7.44 -0.29
C ARG A 297 -15.63 5.94 -0.18
N ASN A 298 -15.70 5.24 -1.31
CA ASN A 298 -15.39 3.82 -1.45
C ASN A 298 -14.58 3.56 -2.73
N GLY A 299 -14.02 2.37 -2.89
CA GLY A 299 -13.29 1.96 -4.08
C GLY A 299 -12.02 2.78 -4.32
N PHE A 300 -11.15 2.87 -3.35
CA PHE A 300 -9.90 3.61 -3.42
C PHE A 300 -8.72 2.80 -2.89
N GLY A 301 -7.52 3.21 -3.24
CA GLY A 301 -6.31 2.54 -2.79
C GLY A 301 -5.74 3.13 -1.49
N ALA A 302 -4.99 2.31 -0.75
CA ALA A 302 -4.19 2.78 0.38
C ALA A 302 -2.74 2.29 0.30
N MET A 303 -1.83 3.15 0.72
CA MET A 303 -0.39 2.86 0.74
C MET A 303 0.22 3.40 2.03
N SER A 304 1.21 2.67 2.56
CA SER A 304 1.72 2.97 3.89
C SER A 304 3.25 2.98 3.95
N SER A 305 3.76 3.75 4.89
CA SER A 305 5.10 3.62 5.45
C SER A 305 5.00 3.05 6.88
N SER A 306 6.12 2.97 7.59
CA SER A 306 6.11 2.57 9.01
C SER A 306 5.31 3.53 9.92
N THR A 307 5.06 4.76 9.48
CA THR A 307 4.43 5.81 10.31
C THR A 307 3.14 6.36 9.74
N ARG A 308 2.92 6.29 8.43
CA ARG A 308 1.85 7.01 7.73
C ARG A 308 1.10 6.10 6.77
N THR A 309 -0.23 6.26 6.70
CA THR A 309 -1.07 5.71 5.63
C THR A 309 -1.61 6.87 4.79
N VAL A 310 -1.59 6.71 3.47
CA VAL A 310 -2.21 7.61 2.50
C VAL A 310 -3.31 6.86 1.77
N PHE A 311 -4.49 7.45 1.71
CA PHE A 311 -5.67 6.96 1.00
C PHE A 311 -5.86 7.79 -0.26
N ALA A 312 -6.01 7.17 -1.42
CA ALA A 312 -5.97 7.86 -2.70
C ALA A 312 -7.16 7.53 -3.62
N GLY A 313 -7.82 8.54 -4.15
CA GLY A 313 -8.94 8.42 -5.08
C GLY A 313 -10.27 8.03 -4.43
N GLY A 314 -11.09 7.28 -5.16
CA GLY A 314 -12.39 6.79 -4.72
C GLY A 314 -13.58 7.54 -5.30
N SER A 315 -14.78 7.17 -4.88
CA SER A 315 -16.00 7.77 -5.41
C SER A 315 -17.13 7.90 -4.40
N ILE A 316 -18.04 8.83 -4.69
CA ILE A 316 -19.44 8.80 -4.30
C ILE A 316 -20.23 8.89 -5.61
N PHE A 317 -20.83 7.77 -6.05
CA PHE A 317 -21.52 7.72 -7.33
C PHE A 317 -22.50 8.90 -7.50
N PRO A 318 -22.47 9.64 -8.64
CA PRO A 318 -21.66 9.36 -9.84
C PRO A 318 -20.30 10.07 -9.91
N SER A 319 -19.82 10.67 -8.82
CA SER A 319 -18.59 11.47 -8.82
C SER A 319 -17.39 10.64 -8.37
N HIS A 320 -16.28 10.73 -9.09
CA HIS A 320 -14.98 10.20 -8.71
C HIS A 320 -14.10 11.31 -8.14
N PHE A 321 -13.11 10.95 -7.34
CA PHE A 321 -12.23 11.89 -6.65
C PHE A 321 -10.76 11.68 -6.99
N ASN A 322 -9.99 12.78 -7.00
CA ASN A 322 -8.54 12.78 -7.10
C ASN A 322 -7.86 12.99 -5.73
N VAL A 323 -8.62 13.20 -4.68
CA VAL A 323 -8.12 13.54 -3.34
C VAL A 323 -7.28 12.41 -2.75
N MET A 324 -6.16 12.81 -2.14
CA MET A 324 -5.35 11.95 -1.28
C MET A 324 -5.39 12.47 0.16
N ASP A 325 -5.74 11.60 1.10
CA ASP A 325 -5.75 11.87 2.53
C ASP A 325 -4.67 11.07 3.25
N LYS A 326 -4.13 11.60 4.33
CA LYS A 326 -3.18 10.88 5.17
C LYS A 326 -3.57 10.83 6.64
N VAL A 327 -3.14 9.75 7.30
CA VAL A 327 -3.15 9.63 8.76
C VAL A 327 -1.77 9.18 9.27
N GLU A 328 -1.46 9.54 10.51
CA GLU A 328 -0.29 9.00 11.21
C GLU A 328 -0.72 7.72 11.96
N ILE A 329 -0.19 6.55 11.58
CA ILE A 329 -0.69 5.21 11.99
C ILE A 329 -0.77 5.03 13.52
N LEU A 330 0.15 5.60 14.27
CA LEU A 330 0.25 5.36 15.72
C LEU A 330 -0.58 6.35 16.57
N THR A 331 -1.10 7.40 15.94
CA THR A 331 -1.87 8.46 16.64
C THR A 331 -3.27 8.54 16.06
N THR A 332 -4.29 8.21 16.84
CA THR A 332 -5.69 8.33 16.42
C THR A 332 -6.06 9.79 16.13
N GLY A 333 -6.90 9.99 15.15
CA GLY A 333 -7.37 11.31 14.71
C GLY A 333 -7.80 11.29 13.23
N ASN A 334 -8.46 12.37 12.84
CA ASN A 334 -8.95 12.50 11.47
C ASN A 334 -7.83 12.64 10.47
N ALA A 335 -8.10 12.17 9.26
CA ALA A 335 -7.21 12.35 8.12
C ALA A 335 -7.09 13.83 7.77
N VAL A 336 -5.95 14.18 7.20
CA VAL A 336 -5.68 15.51 6.66
C VAL A 336 -5.24 15.37 5.21
N ASP A 337 -5.45 16.42 4.44
CA ASP A 337 -5.06 16.51 3.05
C ASP A 337 -3.57 16.17 2.86
N PHE A 338 -3.30 15.36 1.83
CA PHE A 338 -1.93 14.99 1.42
C PHE A 338 -1.54 15.66 0.11
N GLY A 339 -2.48 15.80 -0.83
CA GLY A 339 -2.34 16.27 -2.20
C GLY A 339 -3.36 15.59 -3.10
N ASP A 340 -3.17 15.67 -4.41
CA ASP A 340 -4.08 15.15 -5.41
C ASP A 340 -3.41 14.12 -6.35
N LEU A 341 -4.20 13.22 -6.89
CA LEU A 341 -3.81 12.41 -8.04
C LEU A 341 -3.60 13.30 -9.26
N SER A 342 -2.64 12.96 -10.10
CA SER A 342 -2.33 13.76 -11.27
C SER A 342 -3.34 13.52 -12.40
N ASN A 343 -3.48 14.51 -13.29
CA ASN A 343 -4.39 14.47 -14.44
C ASN A 343 -3.77 13.78 -15.67
N THR A 344 -2.78 12.94 -15.50
CA THR A 344 -2.14 12.25 -16.63
C THR A 344 -3.04 11.13 -17.12
N GLY A 345 -3.54 11.23 -18.34
CA GLY A 345 -4.29 10.18 -19.02
C GLY A 345 -5.79 10.09 -18.74
N VAL A 346 -6.30 10.60 -17.62
CA VAL A 346 -7.73 10.65 -17.31
C VAL A 346 -8.20 12.08 -17.08
N THR A 347 -9.36 12.46 -17.59
CA THR A 347 -9.94 13.78 -17.33
C THR A 347 -10.19 13.94 -15.82
N ASP A 348 -9.59 14.98 -15.22
CA ASP A 348 -9.73 15.39 -13.81
C ASP A 348 -8.94 14.58 -12.78
N GLY A 349 -8.10 13.59 -13.16
CA GLY A 349 -7.28 12.80 -12.22
C GLY A 349 -8.08 11.91 -11.25
N ALA A 350 -9.39 11.89 -11.38
CA ALA A 350 -10.28 11.17 -10.47
C ALA A 350 -10.32 9.68 -10.81
N ILE A 351 -9.95 8.82 -9.88
CA ILE A 351 -9.86 7.36 -10.08
C ILE A 351 -10.70 6.63 -9.03
N PHE A 352 -11.45 5.62 -9.49
CA PHE A 352 -12.25 4.71 -8.70
C PHE A 352 -11.84 3.25 -8.94
N HIS A 353 -11.90 2.39 -7.93
CA HIS A 353 -11.42 1.00 -7.97
C HIS A 353 -9.95 0.86 -8.39
N SER A 354 -9.12 1.83 -7.96
CA SER A 354 -7.68 1.77 -8.16
C SER A 354 -7.01 0.88 -7.12
N ASN A 355 -5.92 0.26 -7.52
CA ASN A 355 -5.04 -0.44 -6.62
C ASN A 355 -3.97 0.48 -6.06
N ALA A 356 -3.54 0.19 -4.85
CA ALA A 356 -2.39 0.87 -4.29
C ALA A 356 -1.51 -0.09 -3.49
N VAL A 357 -0.22 0.19 -3.51
CA VAL A 357 0.80 -0.55 -2.77
C VAL A 357 1.99 0.35 -2.48
N SER A 358 2.77 0.02 -1.48
CA SER A 358 4.02 0.72 -1.18
C SER A 358 5.16 -0.24 -0.86
N ASN A 359 6.39 0.21 -1.06
CA ASN A 359 7.57 -0.55 -0.68
C ASN A 359 7.96 -0.38 0.80
N GLY A 360 7.06 0.09 1.64
CA GLY A 360 7.23 0.30 3.08
C GLY A 360 6.05 -0.08 3.95
N HIS A 361 5.12 -0.89 3.43
CA HIS A 361 3.94 -1.34 4.18
C HIS A 361 4.29 -2.36 5.29
N GLY A 362 3.33 -2.67 6.15
CA GLY A 362 3.52 -3.48 7.37
C GLY A 362 4.02 -4.91 7.16
N GLY A 363 3.92 -5.45 5.95
CA GLY A 363 4.44 -6.78 5.60
C GLY A 363 5.95 -6.86 5.37
N LEU A 364 6.68 -5.73 5.42
CA LEU A 364 8.06 -5.62 4.95
C LEU A 364 9.11 -5.45 6.08
#